data_27dfd5212e0e2df611ba07b3a5bfbc08
#
_entry.id   27dfd5212e0e2df611ba07b3a5bfbc08
#
_cell.length_a   1.000
_cell.length_b   1.000
_cell.length_c   1.000
_cell.angle_alpha   90.00
_cell.angle_beta   90.00
_cell.angle_gamma   90.00
#
_symmetry.space_group_name_H-M   'P 1'
#
loop_
_entity.id
_entity.type
_entity.pdbx_description
1 polymer ?
#
loop_
_entity_poly.entity_id
_entity_poly.type
_entity_poly.pdbx_seq_one_letter_code
_entity_poly.pdbx_strand_id
1 'polypeptide(L)'
;YFLREPIQYMFDFEARDNNNQILKSERKNVDSMKIKLGENTTLVSIKYKIIARELSCRSTHLDDTHIHMMPPFTWFLPTSGIDSKRMDMTHEIKSHFPEQWTPATQYLEVSKKQSKGLLTNNTGNTYVFEAPNRDELLDGIIEANSNPNVSWVVEGRTHHLKIWDSGGFVPNPDMLEKLKQDMNKIILE
;
A
#
# COMPACT_ATOMS: atom_id res chain seq x y z
N TYR A 1 9.59 -1.34 -23.98
CA TYR A 1 8.52 -1.50 -22.97
C TYR A 1 8.71 -2.88 -22.33
N PHE A 2 9.06 -2.91 -21.05
CA PHE A 2 9.09 -4.17 -20.31
C PHE A 2 7.67 -4.45 -19.82
N LEU A 3 7.09 -5.56 -20.23
CA LEU A 3 5.84 -6.08 -19.69
C LEU A 3 6.14 -6.53 -18.25
N ARG A 4 5.57 -5.86 -17.26
CA ARG A 4 5.62 -6.31 -15.88
C ARG A 4 4.43 -7.26 -15.64
N GLU A 5 4.72 -8.37 -15.01
CA GLU A 5 3.73 -9.39 -14.69
C GLU A 5 3.52 -9.49 -13.16
N PRO A 6 2.76 -8.59 -12.53
CA PRO A 6 2.57 -8.61 -11.07
C PRO A 6 2.05 -9.96 -10.56
N ILE A 7 1.22 -10.63 -11.34
CA ILE A 7 0.62 -11.93 -10.97
C ILE A 7 1.66 -13.05 -10.84
N GLN A 8 2.80 -12.99 -11.51
CA GLN A 8 3.84 -14.02 -11.37
C GLN A 8 4.43 -14.10 -9.96
N TYR A 9 4.36 -13.00 -9.21
CA TYR A 9 4.84 -12.90 -7.82
C TYR A 9 3.74 -13.17 -6.80
N MET A 10 2.51 -13.44 -7.26
CA MET A 10 1.36 -13.74 -6.42
C MET A 10 1.16 -15.24 -6.25
N PHE A 11 0.84 -15.67 -5.06
CA PHE A 11 0.51 -17.05 -4.73
C PHE A 11 -0.58 -17.12 -3.66
N ASP A 12 -1.11 -18.31 -3.43
CA ASP A 12 -2.21 -18.55 -2.48
C ASP A 12 -3.43 -17.66 -2.72
N PHE A 13 -3.78 -17.42 -4.02
CA PHE A 13 -4.95 -16.64 -4.37
C PHE A 13 -6.24 -17.40 -4.06
N GLU A 14 -7.11 -16.76 -3.31
CA GLU A 14 -8.42 -17.26 -2.96
C GLU A 14 -9.44 -16.13 -3.02
N ALA A 15 -10.58 -16.39 -3.64
CA ALA A 15 -11.73 -15.47 -3.65
C ALA A 15 -12.94 -16.17 -2.98
N ARG A 16 -13.66 -15.44 -2.13
CA ARG A 16 -14.86 -15.93 -1.42
C ARG A 16 -16.00 -14.93 -1.55
N ASP A 17 -17.23 -15.45 -1.55
CA ASP A 17 -18.44 -14.64 -1.51
C ASP A 17 -18.85 -14.23 -0.08
N ASN A 18 -19.98 -13.54 0.02
CA ASN A 18 -20.59 -13.10 1.29
C ASN A 18 -21.00 -14.25 2.22
N ASN A 19 -21.12 -15.49 1.71
CA ASN A 19 -21.39 -16.70 2.48
C ASN A 19 -20.13 -17.49 2.81
N ASN A 20 -18.95 -16.90 2.57
CA ASN A 20 -17.64 -17.52 2.74
C ASN A 20 -17.39 -18.75 1.83
N GLN A 21 -18.14 -18.88 0.74
CA GLN A 21 -17.96 -19.94 -0.25
C GLN A 21 -16.86 -19.56 -1.24
N ILE A 22 -16.01 -20.54 -1.58
CA ILE A 22 -14.92 -20.32 -2.54
C ILE A 22 -15.52 -20.09 -3.93
N LEU A 23 -15.11 -18.98 -4.55
CA LEU A 23 -15.47 -18.62 -5.91
C LEU A 23 -14.43 -19.15 -6.90
N LYS A 24 -14.90 -19.67 -8.03
CA LYS A 24 -14.01 -20.10 -9.11
C LYS A 24 -13.28 -18.90 -9.67
N SER A 25 -11.95 -18.97 -9.65
CA SER A 25 -11.06 -17.97 -10.21
C SER A 25 -10.11 -18.58 -11.23
N GLU A 26 -9.77 -17.81 -12.25
CA GLU A 26 -8.81 -18.20 -13.28
C GLU A 26 -7.96 -16.99 -13.70
N ARG A 27 -6.70 -17.24 -13.99
CA ARG A 27 -5.82 -16.22 -14.59
C ARG A 27 -6.27 -15.96 -16.01
N LYS A 28 -6.57 -14.70 -16.33
CA LYS A 28 -7.00 -14.30 -17.66
C LYS A 28 -5.84 -13.77 -18.50
N ASN A 29 -5.02 -12.93 -17.89
CA ASN A 29 -3.86 -12.29 -18.52
C ASN A 29 -2.69 -12.22 -17.51
N VAL A 30 -1.61 -11.54 -17.90
CA VAL A 30 -0.42 -11.31 -17.08
C VAL A 30 -0.71 -10.46 -15.84
N ASP A 31 -1.78 -9.69 -15.84
CA ASP A 31 -2.15 -8.69 -14.82
C ASP A 31 -3.59 -8.85 -14.31
N SER A 32 -4.34 -9.84 -14.77
CA SER A 32 -5.77 -9.94 -14.45
C SER A 32 -6.23 -11.36 -14.10
N MET A 33 -7.11 -11.40 -13.09
CA MET A 33 -7.83 -12.58 -12.64
C MET A 33 -9.32 -12.42 -12.95
N LYS A 34 -9.95 -13.48 -13.45
CA LYS A 34 -11.39 -13.54 -13.62
C LYS A 34 -11.98 -14.35 -12.46
N ILE A 35 -12.96 -13.76 -11.77
CA ILE A 35 -13.70 -14.40 -10.71
C ILE A 35 -15.14 -14.60 -11.18
N LYS A 36 -15.62 -15.82 -11.11
CA LYS A 36 -17.02 -16.14 -11.46
C LYS A 36 -17.91 -15.90 -10.25
N LEU A 37 -18.78 -14.89 -10.35
CA LEU A 37 -19.74 -14.55 -9.31
C LEU A 37 -20.99 -15.42 -9.40
N GLY A 38 -21.60 -15.76 -8.25
CA GLY A 38 -22.94 -16.33 -8.19
C GLY A 38 -24.01 -15.24 -8.26
N GLU A 39 -25.26 -15.62 -8.54
CA GLU A 39 -26.39 -14.69 -8.68
C GLU A 39 -26.64 -13.80 -7.45
N ASN A 40 -26.35 -14.31 -6.26
CA ASN A 40 -26.56 -13.62 -4.97
C ASN A 40 -25.26 -13.09 -4.34
N THR A 41 -24.19 -12.96 -5.12
CA THR A 41 -22.91 -12.44 -4.61
C THR A 41 -23.00 -10.92 -4.46
N THR A 42 -22.97 -10.44 -3.22
CA THR A 42 -23.01 -9.02 -2.86
C THR A 42 -21.66 -8.50 -2.38
N LEU A 43 -20.77 -9.41 -1.94
CA LEU A 43 -19.43 -9.11 -1.45
C LEU A 43 -18.47 -10.16 -1.98
N VAL A 44 -17.29 -9.72 -2.38
CA VAL A 44 -16.17 -10.61 -2.73
C VAL A 44 -14.99 -10.28 -1.85
N SER A 45 -14.50 -11.26 -1.10
CA SER A 45 -13.25 -11.18 -0.35
C SER A 45 -12.15 -11.87 -1.15
N ILE A 46 -11.04 -11.20 -1.37
CA ILE A 46 -9.88 -11.74 -2.05
C ILE A 46 -8.71 -11.81 -1.07
N LYS A 47 -8.09 -12.99 -0.98
CA LYS A 47 -6.89 -13.23 -0.18
C LYS A 47 -5.79 -13.75 -1.10
N TYR A 48 -4.59 -13.23 -0.94
CA TYR A 48 -3.40 -13.65 -1.67
C TYR A 48 -2.14 -13.26 -0.91
N LYS A 49 -1.01 -13.78 -1.36
CA LYS A 49 0.33 -13.40 -0.90
C LYS A 49 1.14 -12.90 -2.07
N ILE A 50 2.07 -12.01 -1.80
CA ILE A 50 2.99 -11.44 -2.80
C ILE A 50 4.42 -11.68 -2.36
N ILE A 51 5.27 -12.08 -3.31
CA ILE A 51 6.72 -12.04 -3.15
C ILE A 51 7.19 -10.67 -3.62
N ALA A 52 7.69 -9.87 -2.69
CA ALA A 52 8.07 -8.47 -2.92
C ALA A 52 9.58 -8.29 -2.67
N ARG A 53 10.43 -8.85 -3.55
CA ARG A 53 11.89 -8.86 -3.39
C ARG A 53 12.64 -7.84 -4.24
N GLU A 54 11.99 -7.27 -5.24
CA GLU A 54 12.64 -6.32 -6.14
C GLU A 54 12.74 -4.95 -5.46
N LEU A 55 13.96 -4.50 -5.16
CA LEU A 55 14.21 -3.16 -4.66
C LEU A 55 14.16 -2.16 -5.82
N SER A 56 13.03 -1.52 -6.00
CA SER A 56 12.77 -0.58 -7.08
C SER A 56 11.67 0.41 -6.67
N CYS A 57 11.79 1.66 -7.09
CA CYS A 57 10.72 2.66 -6.93
C CYS A 57 9.45 2.34 -7.77
N ARG A 58 9.45 1.27 -8.53
CA ARG A 58 8.35 0.87 -9.42
C ARG A 58 7.72 -0.47 -9.06
N SER A 59 8.09 -1.05 -7.94
CA SER A 59 7.57 -2.33 -7.46
C SER A 59 7.45 -2.31 -5.94
N THR A 60 6.63 -3.20 -5.41
CA THR A 60 6.58 -3.39 -3.96
C THR A 60 7.81 -4.17 -3.51
N HIS A 61 8.48 -3.68 -2.49
CA HIS A 61 9.58 -4.34 -1.81
C HIS A 61 9.25 -4.55 -0.33
N LEU A 62 9.60 -5.71 0.20
CA LEU A 62 9.44 -6.07 1.61
C LEU A 62 10.61 -6.95 2.05
N ASP A 63 11.27 -6.54 3.12
CA ASP A 63 12.22 -7.34 3.87
C ASP A 63 11.96 -7.22 5.39
N ASP A 64 12.91 -7.62 6.22
CA ASP A 64 12.82 -7.54 7.68
C ASP A 64 13.06 -6.13 8.24
N THR A 65 13.45 -5.18 7.42
CA THR A 65 13.80 -3.81 7.81
C THR A 65 12.79 -2.76 7.34
N HIS A 66 12.10 -2.99 6.23
CA HIS A 66 11.13 -2.03 5.69
C HIS A 66 10.14 -2.66 4.72
N ILE A 67 9.10 -1.90 4.42
CA ILE A 67 8.21 -2.10 3.27
C ILE A 67 8.10 -0.82 2.45
N HIS A 68 8.30 -0.96 1.14
CA HIS A 68 7.90 0.01 0.12
C HIS A 68 6.73 -0.59 -0.65
N MET A 69 5.52 -0.12 -0.40
CA MET A 69 4.32 -0.65 -1.04
C MET A 69 3.89 0.25 -2.19
N MET A 70 3.95 -0.30 -3.39
CA MET A 70 3.47 0.33 -4.61
C MET A 70 2.08 -0.27 -4.96
N PRO A 71 0.99 0.48 -4.84
CA PRO A 71 -0.37 -0.03 -5.00
C PRO A 71 -0.63 -0.78 -6.30
N PRO A 72 -0.24 -0.31 -7.49
CA PRO A 72 -0.46 -1.02 -8.74
C PRO A 72 0.17 -2.41 -8.82
N PHE A 73 1.16 -2.69 -7.95
CA PHE A 73 1.83 -4.00 -7.85
C PHE A 73 1.41 -4.80 -6.62
N THR A 74 0.51 -4.25 -5.80
CA THR A 74 0.12 -4.84 -4.52
C THR A 74 -1.34 -5.24 -4.52
N TRP A 75 -2.25 -4.39 -5.05
CA TRP A 75 -3.68 -4.59 -4.87
C TRP A 75 -4.40 -5.03 -6.14
N PHE A 76 -5.38 -5.92 -5.95
CA PHE A 76 -6.37 -6.21 -6.97
C PHE A 76 -7.50 -5.20 -6.90
N LEU A 77 -7.76 -4.57 -8.03
CA LEU A 77 -8.89 -3.68 -8.20
C LEU A 77 -9.83 -4.23 -9.28
N PRO A 78 -11.14 -4.09 -9.11
CA PRO A 78 -12.09 -4.48 -10.13
C PRO A 78 -11.93 -3.61 -11.38
N THR A 79 -11.91 -4.25 -12.57
CA THR A 79 -11.75 -3.59 -13.86
C THR A 79 -13.00 -3.67 -14.74
N SER A 80 -13.92 -4.58 -14.43
CA SER A 80 -15.17 -4.78 -15.20
C SER A 80 -16.28 -5.32 -14.30
N GLY A 81 -17.52 -5.13 -14.72
CA GLY A 81 -18.69 -5.61 -13.98
C GLY A 81 -19.08 -4.73 -12.78
N ILE A 82 -18.45 -3.59 -12.61
CA ILE A 82 -18.77 -2.60 -11.57
C ILE A 82 -19.15 -1.29 -12.25
N ASP A 83 -20.22 -0.68 -11.79
CA ASP A 83 -20.63 0.66 -12.20
C ASP A 83 -19.48 1.65 -11.96
N SER A 84 -19.17 2.47 -12.96
CA SER A 84 -18.11 3.50 -12.88
C SER A 84 -18.27 4.42 -11.67
N LYS A 85 -19.50 4.69 -11.24
CA LYS A 85 -19.81 5.47 -10.03
C LYS A 85 -19.31 4.80 -8.75
N ARG A 86 -19.16 3.48 -8.72
CA ARG A 86 -18.61 2.75 -7.58
C ARG A 86 -17.09 2.74 -7.56
N MET A 87 -16.45 3.14 -8.65
CA MET A 87 -14.99 3.31 -8.69
C MET A 87 -14.51 4.62 -8.02
N ASP A 88 -15.40 5.61 -7.88
CA ASP A 88 -15.13 6.88 -7.19
C ASP A 88 -15.49 6.83 -5.70
N MET A 89 -15.54 5.65 -5.10
CA MET A 89 -15.79 5.52 -3.67
C MET A 89 -14.51 5.71 -2.85
N THR A 90 -14.67 6.16 -1.63
CA THR A 90 -13.61 6.14 -0.63
C THR A 90 -13.17 4.70 -0.35
N HIS A 91 -11.86 4.48 -0.38
CA HIS A 91 -11.24 3.20 -0.09
C HIS A 91 -10.59 3.23 1.28
N GLU A 92 -10.95 2.27 2.12
CA GLU A 92 -10.30 2.07 3.41
C GLU A 92 -9.12 1.09 3.25
N ILE A 93 -7.96 1.48 3.79
CA ILE A 93 -6.73 0.68 3.76
C ILE A 93 -6.33 0.36 5.19
N LYS A 94 -6.35 -0.92 5.54
CA LYS A 94 -5.85 -1.40 6.84
C LYS A 94 -4.50 -2.06 6.67
N SER A 95 -3.47 -1.43 7.24
CA SER A 95 -2.10 -1.94 7.19
C SER A 95 -1.62 -2.28 8.59
N HIS A 96 -1.06 -3.47 8.74
CA HIS A 96 -0.48 -3.93 9.99
C HIS A 96 1.03 -4.07 9.85
N PHE A 97 1.76 -3.35 10.70
CA PHE A 97 3.23 -3.32 10.69
C PHE A 97 3.79 -3.80 12.03
N PRO A 98 5.06 -4.26 12.06
CA PRO A 98 5.80 -4.47 13.30
C PRO A 98 5.72 -3.25 14.22
N GLU A 99 5.78 -3.47 15.53
CA GLU A 99 5.57 -2.40 16.52
C GLU A 99 6.52 -1.21 16.36
N GLN A 100 7.77 -1.49 15.96
CA GLN A 100 8.81 -0.49 15.75
C GLN A 100 8.70 0.27 14.43
N TRP A 101 7.85 -0.18 13.50
CA TRP A 101 7.70 0.47 12.20
C TRP A 101 6.63 1.57 12.25
N THR A 102 6.98 2.70 11.63
CA THR A 102 6.05 3.81 11.41
C THR A 102 5.89 4.05 9.92
N PRO A 103 4.66 4.13 9.41
CA PRO A 103 4.43 4.43 8.00
C PRO A 103 4.57 5.92 7.71
N ALA A 104 4.92 6.22 6.45
CA ALA A 104 4.68 7.49 5.79
C ALA A 104 3.92 7.22 4.50
N THR A 105 2.89 7.99 4.23
CA THR A 105 2.02 7.86 3.08
C THR A 105 1.29 9.17 2.82
N GLN A 106 0.80 9.36 1.61
CA GLN A 106 -0.08 10.48 1.26
C GLN A 106 -1.55 10.25 1.64
N TYR A 107 -1.92 9.01 1.98
CA TYR A 107 -3.29 8.72 2.44
C TYR A 107 -3.60 9.40 3.76
N LEU A 108 -4.87 9.76 3.95
CA LEU A 108 -5.34 10.30 5.23
C LEU A 108 -5.31 9.20 6.31
N GLU A 109 -4.52 9.41 7.37
CA GLU A 109 -4.57 8.52 8.53
C GLU A 109 -5.84 8.79 9.34
N VAL A 110 -6.71 7.77 9.45
CA VAL A 110 -7.96 7.84 10.22
C VAL A 110 -7.76 7.35 11.64
N SER A 111 -7.00 6.28 11.83
CA SER A 111 -6.74 5.72 13.15
C SER A 111 -5.47 4.85 13.19
N LYS A 112 -4.92 4.74 14.41
CA LYS A 112 -3.84 3.81 14.75
C LYS A 112 -4.20 3.07 16.03
N LYS A 113 -3.96 1.76 16.06
CA LYS A 113 -4.13 0.95 17.27
C LYS A 113 -3.12 -0.19 17.32
N GLN A 114 -2.66 -0.53 18.52
CA GLN A 114 -1.90 -1.75 18.73
C GLN A 114 -2.81 -2.96 18.58
N SER A 115 -2.40 -3.97 17.85
CA SER A 115 -3.19 -5.18 17.62
C SER A 115 -2.28 -6.37 17.29
N LYS A 116 -2.84 -7.58 17.35
CA LYS A 116 -2.19 -8.75 16.78
C LYS A 116 -2.43 -8.79 15.28
N GLY A 117 -1.41 -9.17 14.52
CA GLY A 117 -1.53 -9.35 13.07
C GLY A 117 -2.55 -10.43 12.72
N LEU A 118 -3.29 -10.22 11.63
CA LEU A 118 -4.32 -11.17 11.16
C LEU A 118 -3.74 -12.54 10.77
N LEU A 119 -2.48 -12.57 10.32
CA LEU A 119 -1.81 -13.77 9.81
C LEU A 119 -0.62 -14.20 10.69
N THR A 120 -0.19 -13.35 11.60
CA THR A 120 0.89 -13.60 12.53
C THR A 120 0.40 -13.28 13.93
N ASN A 121 0.74 -14.10 14.91
CA ASN A 121 0.43 -13.79 16.31
C ASN A 121 1.32 -12.68 16.90
N ASN A 122 2.08 -12.01 16.05
CA ASN A 122 2.99 -10.95 16.46
C ASN A 122 2.20 -9.67 16.79
N THR A 123 2.55 -9.05 17.87
CA THR A 123 2.05 -7.72 18.24
C THR A 123 2.63 -6.68 17.30
N GLY A 124 1.81 -5.74 16.89
CA GLY A 124 2.21 -4.65 16.00
C GLY A 124 1.19 -3.53 16.03
N ASN A 125 1.36 -2.57 15.14
CA ASN A 125 0.43 -1.46 14.98
C ASN A 125 -0.40 -1.63 13.71
N THR A 126 -1.71 -1.51 13.85
CA THR A 126 -2.63 -1.41 12.72
C THR A 126 -2.95 0.06 12.50
N TYR A 127 -2.69 0.51 11.29
CA TYR A 127 -3.06 1.83 10.78
C TYR A 127 -4.24 1.68 9.84
N VAL A 128 -5.17 2.62 9.93
CA VAL A 128 -6.29 2.75 9.00
C VAL A 128 -6.10 4.04 8.24
N PHE A 129 -6.05 3.94 6.94
CA PHE A 129 -5.95 5.06 6.03
C PHE A 129 -7.16 5.10 5.10
N GLU A 130 -7.42 6.26 4.53
CA GLU A 130 -8.43 6.46 3.50
C GLU A 130 -7.83 7.08 2.24
N ALA A 131 -8.24 6.55 1.09
CA ALA A 131 -8.08 7.17 -0.21
C ALA A 131 -9.45 7.60 -0.73
N PRO A 132 -9.65 8.86 -1.14
CA PRO A 132 -10.98 9.38 -1.48
C PRO A 132 -11.56 8.78 -2.77
N ASN A 133 -10.70 8.26 -3.63
CA ASN A 133 -11.09 7.65 -4.90
C ASN A 133 -10.03 6.64 -5.35
N ARG A 134 -10.29 5.99 -6.50
CA ARG A 134 -9.40 4.98 -7.08
C ARG A 134 -8.04 5.55 -7.51
N ASP A 135 -7.99 6.74 -8.07
CA ASP A 135 -6.76 7.32 -8.59
C ASP A 135 -5.82 7.64 -7.42
N GLU A 136 -6.33 8.26 -6.37
CA GLU A 136 -5.58 8.47 -5.12
C GLU A 136 -5.14 7.14 -4.48
N LEU A 137 -5.99 6.10 -4.56
CA LEU A 137 -5.63 4.77 -4.07
C LEU A 137 -4.44 4.18 -4.85
N LEU A 138 -4.39 4.37 -6.17
CA LEU A 138 -3.33 3.82 -7.01
C LEU A 138 -2.03 4.62 -6.93
N ASP A 139 -2.12 5.92 -6.71
CA ASP A 139 -0.98 6.83 -6.66
C ASP A 139 -0.32 6.87 -5.27
N GLY A 140 -1.04 6.45 -4.23
CA GLY A 140 -0.55 6.48 -2.86
C GLY A 140 0.46 5.38 -2.54
N ILE A 141 1.67 5.78 -2.16
CA ILE A 141 2.71 4.86 -1.70
C ILE A 141 2.65 4.75 -0.18
N ILE A 142 2.96 3.57 0.35
CA ILE A 142 3.21 3.39 1.79
C ILE A 142 4.66 2.93 1.95
N GLU A 143 5.45 3.75 2.63
CA GLU A 143 6.78 3.39 3.11
C GLU A 143 6.73 3.22 4.62
N ALA A 144 7.13 2.06 5.16
CA ALA A 144 7.18 1.86 6.61
C ALA A 144 8.48 1.16 7.02
N ASN A 145 9.12 1.71 8.03
CA ASN A 145 10.34 1.20 8.65
C ASN A 145 10.50 1.77 10.07
N SER A 146 11.59 1.44 10.75
CA SER A 146 11.87 1.89 12.11
C SER A 146 12.43 3.31 12.21
N ASN A 147 12.86 3.94 11.10
CA ASN A 147 13.37 5.30 11.14
C ASN A 147 12.24 6.30 11.43
N PRO A 148 12.53 7.41 12.11
CA PRO A 148 11.52 8.43 12.38
C PRO A 148 11.03 9.11 11.10
N ASN A 149 9.76 9.53 11.10
CA ASN A 149 9.24 10.40 10.06
C ASN A 149 9.73 11.84 10.32
N VAL A 150 10.22 12.48 9.27
CA VAL A 150 10.53 13.92 9.29
C VAL A 150 9.38 14.65 8.63
N SER A 151 8.78 15.60 9.33
CA SER A 151 7.62 16.33 8.80
C SER A 151 7.84 17.83 8.93
N TRP A 152 7.33 18.58 7.96
CA TRP A 152 7.31 20.04 7.96
C TRP A 152 6.12 20.57 7.17
N VAL A 153 5.83 21.86 7.30
CA VAL A 153 4.67 22.50 6.65
C VAL A 153 5.13 23.54 5.64
N VAL A 154 4.58 23.49 4.43
CA VAL A 154 4.74 24.51 3.39
C VAL A 154 3.35 24.90 2.90
N GLU A 155 3.03 26.19 2.90
CA GLU A 155 1.73 26.74 2.47
C GLU A 155 0.51 26.01 3.08
N GLY A 156 0.60 25.66 4.37
CA GLY A 156 -0.46 24.97 5.09
C GLY A 156 -0.60 23.48 4.78
N ARG A 157 0.25 22.91 3.93
CA ARG A 157 0.29 21.46 3.64
C ARG A 157 1.43 20.80 4.39
N THR A 158 1.14 19.68 5.03
CA THR A 158 2.16 18.88 5.70
C THR A 158 2.85 17.97 4.69
N HIS A 159 4.17 18.06 4.68
CA HIS A 159 5.04 17.19 3.90
C HIS A 159 5.72 16.19 4.84
N HIS A 160 5.89 14.97 4.38
CA HIS A 160 6.55 13.91 5.12
C HIS A 160 7.73 13.37 4.32
N LEU A 161 8.83 13.15 5.02
CA LEU A 161 10.01 12.47 4.49
C LEU A 161 10.23 11.21 5.31
N LYS A 162 10.24 10.08 4.66
CA LYS A 162 10.63 8.79 5.21
C LYS A 162 11.88 8.32 4.50
N ILE A 163 12.91 8.00 5.27
CA ILE A 163 14.19 7.54 4.73
C ILE A 163 14.41 6.11 5.17
N TRP A 164 14.76 5.28 4.21
CA TRP A 164 15.28 3.94 4.45
C TRP A 164 16.56 3.76 3.64
N ASP A 165 17.52 3.06 4.21
CA ASP A 165 18.77 2.67 3.56
C ASP A 165 19.21 1.31 4.06
N SER A 166 19.61 0.43 3.14
CA SER A 166 20.07 -0.94 3.46
C SER A 166 21.36 -0.98 4.28
N GLY A 167 22.17 0.08 4.23
CA GLY A 167 23.39 0.23 5.00
C GLY A 167 23.19 0.87 6.38
N GLY A 168 21.95 1.23 6.74
CA GLY A 168 21.65 1.88 8.02
C GLY A 168 22.07 3.35 8.09
N PHE A 169 22.18 4.01 6.94
CA PHE A 169 22.47 5.44 6.88
C PHE A 169 21.38 6.26 7.56
N VAL A 170 21.79 7.10 8.50
CA VAL A 170 20.92 8.09 9.14
C VAL A 170 21.42 9.48 8.78
N PRO A 171 20.64 10.30 8.06
CA PRO A 171 21.06 11.64 7.72
C PRO A 171 21.25 12.49 8.99
N ASN A 172 22.29 13.28 9.02
CA ASN A 172 22.50 14.22 10.11
C ASN A 172 21.48 15.38 10.03
N PRO A 173 21.26 16.12 11.15
CA PRO A 173 20.29 17.22 11.19
C PRO A 173 20.52 18.30 10.15
N ASP A 174 21.80 18.66 9.87
CA ASP A 174 22.12 19.72 8.88
C ASP A 174 21.77 19.29 7.45
N MET A 175 21.99 18.02 7.12
CA MET A 175 21.57 17.46 5.82
C MET A 175 20.05 17.47 5.67
N LEU A 176 19.32 17.10 6.74
CA LEU A 176 17.86 17.12 6.72
C LEU A 176 17.31 18.55 6.57
N GLU A 177 17.90 19.49 7.28
CA GLU A 177 17.48 20.89 7.19
C GLU A 177 17.74 21.48 5.80
N LYS A 178 18.90 21.21 5.23
CA LYS A 178 19.20 21.61 3.85
C LYS A 178 18.24 20.98 2.86
N LEU A 179 17.94 19.69 2.98
CA LEU A 179 16.97 19.00 2.13
C LEU A 179 15.58 19.64 2.19
N LYS A 180 15.09 19.97 3.40
CA LYS A 180 13.82 20.70 3.56
C LYS A 180 13.84 22.04 2.84
N GLN A 181 14.92 22.83 2.98
CA GLN A 181 15.05 24.12 2.32
C GLN A 181 15.03 23.98 0.80
N ASP A 182 15.73 22.97 0.25
CA ASP A 182 15.76 22.73 -1.19
C ASP A 182 14.39 22.23 -1.69
N MET A 183 13.72 21.34 -0.96
CA MET A 183 12.36 20.91 -1.28
C MET A 183 11.35 22.06 -1.22
N ASN A 184 11.46 22.96 -0.24
CA ASN A 184 10.59 24.14 -0.15
C ASN A 184 10.70 25.03 -1.38
N LYS A 185 11.90 25.22 -1.94
CA LYS A 185 12.07 25.97 -3.17
C LYS A 185 11.35 25.32 -4.34
N ILE A 186 11.49 23.99 -4.48
CA ILE A 186 10.83 23.24 -5.57
C ILE A 186 9.29 23.29 -5.43
N ILE A 187 8.77 23.26 -4.21
CA ILE A 187 7.31 23.28 -3.97
C ILE A 187 6.72 24.66 -4.24
N LEU A 188 7.49 25.73 -4.02
CA LEU A 188 7.03 27.11 -4.17
C LEU A 188 7.23 27.68 -5.58
N GLU A 189 7.98 27.00 -6.46
CA GLU A 189 8.15 27.34 -7.88
C GLU A 189 7.03 26.76 -8.75
#